data_f9c7871d9cfad6bd9634447e69c0562c
#
_entry.id   f9c7871d9cfad6bd9634447e69c0562c
#
_cell.length_a   1.000
_cell.length_b   1.000
_cell.length_c   1.000
_cell.angle_alpha   90.00
_cell.angle_beta   90.00
_cell.angle_gamma   90.00
#
_symmetry.space_group_name_H-M   'P 1'
#
loop_
_entity.id
_entity.type
_entity.pdbx_description
1 polymer ?
#
loop_
_entity_poly.entity_id
_entity_poly.type
_entity_poly.pdbx_seq_one_letter_code
_entity_poly.pdbx_strand_id
1 'polypeptide(L)'
;AVDSYQELAALASIVTRFIGEAGGTPAVPALTPADFAALGLSGVTEANLAEVLAAIRASGADGSGIDSLSEMRSIVDGAVAQSRLDAIDRISRYDGTSATVVPTLNDFANAGVTGVTTNNLGSINTAVAEIGLSESNTTLEIQDIVSAYVAILNGADGVSDNDIVLTQAQYVAMGLTRIDTAAKSVLLNEIFDKLALTKVDTYPELQAASDVVADIFLVAIGGQAQTELSIERLTSIGITGVTTDNLALVVQAIAYSADDTSGVDSLSDIQSIVNQVRTDQANALGVISGYDGTNTVPSLNTFATAGIIGVDASNIGIINQFLAVMSASSTDSVAEVQALVDAVLKLMICADGTANGNCTFTAAEFQAMGYTDIDTQ
;
A
#
# COMPACT_ATOMS: atom_id res chain seq x y z
N ALA A 1 27.24 13.20 42.58
CA ALA A 1 27.63 13.20 44.00
C ALA A 1 26.76 14.23 44.69
N VAL A 2 26.30 13.94 45.92
CA VAL A 2 25.60 14.92 46.77
C VAL A 2 26.70 15.67 47.50
N ASP A 3 26.89 16.93 47.14
CA ASP A 3 27.99 17.76 47.66
C ASP A 3 27.51 19.06 48.34
N SER A 4 26.20 19.25 48.44
CA SER A 4 25.62 20.40 49.14
C SER A 4 24.48 19.99 50.08
N TYR A 5 24.29 20.83 51.13
CA TYR A 5 23.16 20.68 52.05
C TYR A 5 21.78 20.75 51.34
N GLN A 6 21.70 21.56 50.30
CA GLN A 6 20.45 21.71 49.53
C GLN A 6 20.10 20.44 48.78
N GLU A 7 21.07 19.78 48.16
CA GLU A 7 20.87 18.50 47.48
C GLU A 7 20.46 17.39 48.47
N LEU A 8 21.11 17.31 49.60
CA LEU A 8 20.76 16.35 50.66
C LEU A 8 19.35 16.59 51.17
N ALA A 9 18.95 17.84 51.42
CA ALA A 9 17.61 18.20 51.86
C ALA A 9 16.56 17.88 50.80
N ALA A 10 16.87 18.09 49.53
CA ALA A 10 15.97 17.73 48.41
C ALA A 10 15.75 16.21 48.36
N LEU A 11 16.80 15.40 48.41
CA LEU A 11 16.70 13.94 48.46
C LEU A 11 15.90 13.44 49.68
N ALA A 12 16.14 13.99 50.86
CA ALA A 12 15.39 13.67 52.08
C ALA A 12 13.87 13.97 51.91
N SER A 13 13.54 15.09 51.26
CA SER A 13 12.16 15.44 50.94
C SER A 13 11.52 14.43 49.96
N ILE A 14 12.24 13.98 48.94
CA ILE A 14 11.77 12.97 48.00
C ILE A 14 11.51 11.65 48.73
N VAL A 15 12.44 11.17 49.54
CA VAL A 15 12.30 9.93 50.33
C VAL A 15 11.06 10.02 51.25
N THR A 16 10.85 11.15 51.92
CA THR A 16 9.71 11.36 52.81
C THR A 16 8.38 11.25 52.02
N ARG A 17 8.32 11.83 50.81
CA ARG A 17 7.14 11.73 49.92
C ARG A 17 6.92 10.30 49.44
N PHE A 18 8.00 9.59 49.12
CA PHE A 18 7.97 8.19 48.67
C PHE A 18 7.41 7.28 49.81
N ILE A 19 7.89 7.43 51.05
CA ILE A 19 7.38 6.69 52.21
C ILE A 19 5.92 7.06 52.50
N GLY A 20 5.54 8.33 52.36
CA GLY A 20 4.16 8.78 52.51
C GLY A 20 3.22 8.12 51.51
N GLU A 21 3.65 7.99 50.25
CA GLU A 21 2.92 7.33 49.19
C GLU A 21 2.68 5.85 49.51
N ALA A 22 3.68 5.13 49.99
CA ALA A 22 3.55 3.74 50.45
C ALA A 22 2.62 3.59 51.67
N GLY A 23 2.61 4.57 52.55
CA GLY A 23 1.67 4.64 53.70
C GLY A 23 0.24 5.01 53.30
N GLY A 24 -0.06 5.14 52.02
CA GLY A 24 -1.39 5.49 51.51
C GLY A 24 -1.73 6.98 51.60
N THR A 25 -0.75 7.83 51.95
CA THR A 25 -0.91 9.29 51.95
C THR A 25 -0.35 9.87 50.67
N PRO A 26 -1.17 10.40 49.74
CA PRO A 26 -0.67 10.99 48.52
C PRO A 26 0.39 12.05 48.76
N ALA A 27 1.51 11.94 48.06
CA ALA A 27 2.61 12.88 48.18
C ALA A 27 2.21 14.31 47.80
N VAL A 28 2.61 15.30 48.57
CA VAL A 28 2.39 16.72 48.27
C VAL A 28 3.75 17.47 48.37
N PRO A 29 4.23 18.02 47.24
CA PRO A 29 3.74 17.84 45.87
C PRO A 29 3.83 16.38 45.41
N ALA A 30 3.07 16.00 44.38
CA ALA A 30 3.09 14.65 43.83
C ALA A 30 4.50 14.25 43.35
N LEU A 31 4.83 12.95 43.46
CA LEU A 31 6.09 12.43 42.92
C LEU A 31 6.07 12.51 41.38
N THR A 32 7.21 12.83 40.80
CA THR A 32 7.43 12.97 39.36
C THR A 32 8.53 12.02 38.91
N PRO A 33 8.63 11.67 37.64
CA PRO A 33 9.74 10.86 37.10
C PRO A 33 11.13 11.43 37.47
N ALA A 34 11.27 12.75 37.57
CA ALA A 34 12.50 13.40 38.00
C ALA A 34 12.86 13.08 39.45
N ASP A 35 11.87 12.94 40.34
CA ASP A 35 12.14 12.53 41.74
C ASP A 35 12.69 11.11 41.82
N PHE A 36 12.17 10.18 41.02
CA PHE A 36 12.71 8.82 40.92
C PHE A 36 14.14 8.82 40.38
N ALA A 37 14.37 9.58 39.30
CA ALA A 37 15.73 9.71 38.74
C ALA A 37 16.73 10.30 39.75
N ALA A 38 16.33 11.25 40.58
CA ALA A 38 17.16 11.82 41.63
C ALA A 38 17.57 10.79 42.71
N LEU A 39 16.73 9.78 42.98
CA LEU A 39 17.03 8.63 43.84
C LEU A 39 17.83 7.53 43.11
N GLY A 40 18.14 7.71 41.83
CA GLY A 40 18.81 6.68 41.02
C GLY A 40 17.87 5.51 40.65
N LEU A 41 16.56 5.72 40.66
CA LEU A 41 15.54 4.79 40.22
C LEU A 41 15.20 5.15 38.76
N SER A 42 15.58 4.30 37.82
CA SER A 42 15.44 4.54 36.39
C SER A 42 14.17 3.88 35.80
N GLY A 43 13.81 4.29 34.60
CA GLY A 43 12.70 3.66 33.85
C GLY A 43 11.31 4.21 34.16
N VAL A 44 11.17 5.09 35.15
CA VAL A 44 9.91 5.79 35.42
C VAL A 44 9.77 6.94 34.44
N THR A 45 8.61 6.97 33.78
CA THR A 45 8.21 7.97 32.78
C THR A 45 6.83 8.50 33.14
N GLU A 46 6.37 9.58 32.49
CA GLU A 46 5.00 10.05 32.66
C GLU A 46 3.96 8.95 32.25
N ALA A 47 4.33 8.07 31.32
CA ALA A 47 3.44 7.04 30.81
C ALA A 47 3.18 5.91 31.83
N ASN A 48 4.18 5.55 32.68
CA ASN A 48 4.05 4.47 33.68
C ASN A 48 4.00 4.95 35.12
N LEU A 49 4.05 6.27 35.36
CA LEU A 49 4.09 6.83 36.71
C LEU A 49 2.92 6.37 37.57
N ALA A 50 1.72 6.28 37.00
CA ALA A 50 0.51 5.88 37.74
C ALA A 50 0.61 4.44 38.27
N GLU A 51 1.10 3.52 37.44
CA GLU A 51 1.32 2.11 37.77
C GLU A 51 2.43 1.96 38.81
N VAL A 52 3.52 2.71 38.67
CA VAL A 52 4.62 2.73 39.65
C VAL A 52 4.12 3.22 41.00
N LEU A 53 3.37 4.32 41.05
CA LEU A 53 2.77 4.82 42.29
C LEU A 53 1.78 3.83 42.89
N ALA A 54 1.01 3.12 42.08
CA ALA A 54 0.10 2.07 42.56
C ALA A 54 0.88 0.91 43.19
N ALA A 55 2.00 0.49 42.62
CA ALA A 55 2.88 -0.54 43.18
C ALA A 55 3.51 -0.10 44.51
N ILE A 56 3.93 1.16 44.61
CA ILE A 56 4.44 1.73 45.87
C ILE A 56 3.35 1.70 46.94
N ARG A 57 2.12 2.10 46.63
CA ARG A 57 1.01 2.06 47.60
C ARG A 57 0.65 0.63 48.03
N ALA A 58 0.84 -0.35 47.18
CA ALA A 58 0.61 -1.76 47.45
C ALA A 58 1.72 -2.40 48.35
N SER A 59 2.87 -1.74 48.55
CA SER A 59 4.04 -2.32 49.24
C SER A 59 3.88 -2.40 50.77
N GLY A 60 2.86 -1.75 51.32
CA GLY A 60 2.50 -1.82 52.74
C GLY A 60 2.41 -0.45 53.42
N ALA A 61 1.39 -0.27 54.24
CA ALA A 61 1.07 0.99 54.89
C ALA A 61 2.02 1.34 56.06
N ASP A 62 2.84 0.41 56.55
CA ASP A 62 3.80 0.61 57.66
C ASP A 62 5.17 1.01 57.20
N GLY A 63 5.40 1.06 55.86
CA GLY A 63 6.70 1.43 55.26
C GLY A 63 7.76 0.34 55.34
N SER A 64 7.48 -0.84 55.95
CA SER A 64 8.47 -1.91 56.08
C SER A 64 8.93 -2.53 54.78
N GLY A 65 8.19 -2.34 53.73
CA GLY A 65 8.55 -2.82 52.36
C GLY A 65 9.37 -1.83 51.53
N ILE A 66 9.66 -0.63 52.04
CA ILE A 66 10.40 0.44 51.36
C ILE A 66 11.36 1.20 52.27
N ASP A 67 11.87 0.57 53.33
CA ASP A 67 12.77 1.19 54.30
C ASP A 67 14.21 1.25 53.80
N SER A 68 14.52 0.67 52.66
CA SER A 68 15.82 0.75 51.99
C SER A 68 15.70 1.14 50.51
N LEU A 69 16.77 1.76 49.99
CA LEU A 69 16.85 2.07 48.55
C LEU A 69 16.82 0.82 47.70
N SER A 70 17.25 -0.34 48.21
CA SER A 70 17.19 -1.61 47.52
C SER A 70 15.73 -2.10 47.32
N GLU A 71 14.91 -1.97 48.35
CA GLU A 71 13.49 -2.30 48.30
C GLU A 71 12.73 -1.35 47.41
N MET A 72 12.95 -0.03 47.56
CA MET A 72 12.37 0.97 46.64
C MET A 72 12.70 0.63 45.18
N ARG A 73 13.96 0.27 44.90
CA ARG A 73 14.40 -0.13 43.58
C ARG A 73 13.67 -1.39 43.10
N SER A 74 13.57 -2.40 43.93
CA SER A 74 12.91 -3.66 43.59
C SER A 74 11.41 -3.45 43.19
N ILE A 75 10.70 -2.60 43.96
CA ILE A 75 9.30 -2.26 43.65
C ILE A 75 9.20 -1.48 42.37
N VAL A 76 10.04 -0.45 42.18
CA VAL A 76 10.00 0.41 41.00
C VAL A 76 10.38 -0.39 39.74
N ASP A 77 11.47 -1.14 39.79
CA ASP A 77 11.92 -1.98 38.65
C ASP A 77 10.88 -3.02 38.31
N GLY A 78 10.26 -3.65 39.34
CA GLY A 78 9.16 -4.60 39.12
C GLY A 78 7.93 -3.96 38.45
N ALA A 79 7.54 -2.78 38.93
CA ALA A 79 6.39 -2.06 38.34
C ALA A 79 6.67 -1.58 36.90
N VAL A 80 7.86 -1.08 36.63
CA VAL A 80 8.31 -0.67 35.28
C VAL A 80 8.31 -1.88 34.33
N ALA A 81 8.83 -3.02 34.79
CA ALA A 81 8.86 -4.25 34.01
C ALA A 81 7.42 -4.76 33.71
N GLN A 82 6.54 -4.74 34.72
CA GLN A 82 5.15 -5.16 34.54
C GLN A 82 4.41 -4.21 33.58
N SER A 83 4.53 -2.90 33.75
CA SER A 83 3.94 -1.90 32.85
C SER A 83 4.39 -2.10 31.39
N ARG A 84 5.66 -2.48 31.18
CA ARG A 84 6.15 -2.83 29.85
C ARG A 84 5.48 -4.07 29.28
N LEU A 85 5.38 -5.14 30.08
CA LEU A 85 4.73 -6.38 29.64
C LEU A 85 3.25 -6.17 29.32
N ASP A 86 2.53 -5.42 30.16
CA ASP A 86 1.13 -5.11 29.96
C ASP A 86 0.92 -4.25 28.68
N ALA A 87 1.82 -3.33 28.42
CA ALA A 87 1.79 -2.51 27.22
C ALA A 87 2.05 -3.34 25.96
N ILE A 88 3.07 -4.21 25.96
CA ILE A 88 3.34 -5.14 24.86
C ILE A 88 2.16 -6.06 24.62
N ASP A 89 1.58 -6.66 25.69
CA ASP A 89 0.40 -7.53 25.58
C ASP A 89 -0.80 -6.80 24.97
N ARG A 90 -1.03 -5.53 25.36
CA ARG A 90 -2.12 -4.71 24.81
C ARG A 90 -1.90 -4.39 23.33
N ILE A 91 -0.68 -4.03 22.93
CA ILE A 91 -0.33 -3.76 21.53
C ILE A 91 -0.50 -5.03 20.70
N SER A 92 0.08 -6.14 21.15
CA SER A 92 0.09 -7.39 20.39
C SER A 92 -1.28 -8.07 20.26
N ARG A 93 -2.21 -7.83 21.21
CA ARG A 93 -3.58 -8.37 21.16
C ARG A 93 -4.55 -7.49 20.40
N TYR A 94 -4.15 -6.31 19.99
CA TYR A 94 -5.02 -5.42 19.23
C TYR A 94 -5.28 -5.99 17.84
N ASP A 95 -6.54 -6.22 17.50
CA ASP A 95 -7.01 -6.83 16.26
C ASP A 95 -7.86 -5.87 15.40
N GLY A 96 -7.82 -4.57 15.71
CA GLY A 96 -8.60 -3.56 14.98
C GLY A 96 -10.10 -3.55 15.28
N THR A 97 -10.59 -4.51 16.11
CA THR A 97 -12.02 -4.60 16.46
C THR A 97 -12.34 -3.81 17.73
N SER A 98 -13.62 -3.52 17.94
CA SER A 98 -14.09 -2.89 19.17
C SER A 98 -14.06 -3.82 20.40
N ALA A 99 -13.70 -5.09 20.22
CA ALA A 99 -13.56 -6.07 21.30
C ALA A 99 -12.19 -5.94 22.01
N THR A 100 -11.21 -5.34 21.36
CA THR A 100 -9.86 -5.10 21.89
C THR A 100 -9.64 -3.64 22.21
N VAL A 101 -8.71 -3.36 23.13
CA VAL A 101 -8.38 -1.99 23.54
C VAL A 101 -7.41 -1.40 22.55
N VAL A 102 -7.77 -0.27 21.95
CA VAL A 102 -6.89 0.46 21.00
C VAL A 102 -5.61 0.92 21.71
N PRO A 103 -4.42 0.56 21.22
CA PRO A 103 -3.16 1.02 21.78
C PRO A 103 -3.03 2.56 21.74
N THR A 104 -2.52 3.11 22.81
CA THR A 104 -2.32 4.56 23.00
C THR A 104 -0.84 4.93 22.89
N LEU A 105 -0.54 6.22 22.83
CA LEU A 105 0.85 6.71 22.92
C LEU A 105 1.57 6.21 24.16
N ASN A 106 0.85 6.13 25.29
CA ASN A 106 1.42 5.64 26.55
C ASN A 106 1.76 4.15 26.46
N ASP A 107 0.98 3.35 25.75
CA ASP A 107 1.29 1.93 25.57
C ASP A 107 2.59 1.74 24.78
N PHE A 108 2.76 2.45 23.67
CA PHE A 108 4.01 2.42 22.92
C PHE A 108 5.21 2.93 23.75
N ALA A 109 5.04 4.03 24.49
CA ALA A 109 6.09 4.56 25.37
C ALA A 109 6.45 3.56 26.49
N ASN A 110 5.46 2.92 27.12
CA ASN A 110 5.68 1.90 28.16
C ASN A 110 6.31 0.62 27.59
N ALA A 111 5.95 0.22 26.37
CA ALA A 111 6.61 -0.86 25.66
C ALA A 111 8.09 -0.52 25.32
N GLY A 112 8.50 0.72 25.46
CA GLY A 112 9.84 1.21 25.13
C GLY A 112 10.02 1.49 23.62
N VAL A 113 8.92 1.68 22.88
CA VAL A 113 8.88 1.97 21.46
C VAL A 113 8.90 3.48 21.23
N THR A 114 9.70 3.93 20.27
CA THR A 114 9.87 5.34 19.91
C THR A 114 9.36 5.63 18.50
N GLY A 115 9.13 6.91 18.19
CA GLY A 115 8.67 7.34 16.86
C GLY A 115 7.15 7.40 16.70
N VAL A 116 6.37 6.93 17.69
CA VAL A 116 4.91 7.06 17.69
C VAL A 116 4.51 8.45 18.19
N THR A 117 3.65 9.12 17.45
CA THR A 117 3.16 10.48 17.72
C THR A 117 1.65 10.52 17.57
N THR A 118 1.01 11.61 18.00
CA THR A 118 -0.44 11.81 17.79
C THR A 118 -0.83 11.78 16.32
N ASN A 119 0.07 12.14 15.40
CA ASN A 119 -0.22 12.24 13.97
C ASN A 119 -0.15 10.87 13.26
N ASN A 120 0.68 9.94 13.74
CA ASN A 120 0.87 8.64 13.11
C ASN A 120 0.30 7.45 13.89
N LEU A 121 -0.20 7.67 15.12
CA LEU A 121 -0.73 6.62 15.99
C LEU A 121 -1.84 5.80 15.31
N GLY A 122 -2.77 6.49 14.62
CA GLY A 122 -3.87 5.82 13.91
C GLY A 122 -3.36 4.87 12.83
N SER A 123 -2.44 5.34 12.02
CA SER A 123 -1.79 4.57 10.95
C SER A 123 -1.02 3.37 11.50
N ILE A 124 -0.19 3.58 12.53
CA ILE A 124 0.57 2.51 13.19
C ILE A 124 -0.36 1.45 13.78
N ASN A 125 -1.47 1.85 14.40
CA ASN A 125 -2.44 0.90 14.93
C ASN A 125 -3.08 0.04 13.83
N THR A 126 -3.25 0.53 12.60
CA THR A 126 -3.72 -0.33 11.49
C THR A 126 -2.73 -1.44 11.15
N ALA A 127 -1.44 -1.15 11.18
CA ALA A 127 -0.39 -2.16 10.95
C ALA A 127 -0.34 -3.19 12.07
N VAL A 128 -0.33 -2.73 13.33
CA VAL A 128 -0.32 -3.63 14.50
C VAL A 128 -1.51 -4.58 14.51
N ALA A 129 -2.70 -4.09 14.11
CA ALA A 129 -3.93 -4.89 14.08
C ALA A 129 -3.85 -6.09 13.13
N GLU A 130 -3.09 -5.97 12.05
CA GLU A 130 -2.99 -7.02 11.01
C GLU A 130 -1.88 -8.05 11.29
N ILE A 131 -0.86 -7.68 12.06
CA ILE A 131 0.34 -8.50 12.24
C ILE A 131 0.11 -9.64 13.26
N GLY A 132 -0.64 -9.38 14.32
CA GLY A 132 -1.02 -10.38 15.32
C GLY A 132 0.08 -10.72 16.34
N LEU A 133 -0.27 -11.61 17.28
CA LEU A 133 0.49 -11.92 18.51
C LEU A 133 1.91 -12.48 18.30
N SER A 134 2.15 -13.19 17.20
CA SER A 134 3.43 -13.90 17.02
C SER A 134 4.58 -13.00 16.59
N GLU A 135 4.26 -11.84 16.02
CA GLU A 135 5.23 -10.97 15.33
C GLU A 135 5.26 -9.54 15.91
N SER A 136 4.54 -9.32 17.03
CA SER A 136 4.51 -8.03 17.76
C SER A 136 4.55 -8.22 19.27
N ASN A 137 5.21 -9.29 19.77
CA ASN A 137 5.20 -9.65 21.19
C ASN A 137 6.46 -9.23 21.95
N THR A 138 7.37 -8.54 21.31
CA THR A 138 8.56 -7.95 21.93
C THR A 138 8.70 -6.47 21.58
N THR A 139 9.40 -5.71 22.44
CA THR A 139 9.72 -4.31 22.16
C THR A 139 10.44 -4.14 20.80
N LEU A 140 11.33 -5.07 20.46
CA LEU A 140 12.13 -4.97 19.22
C LEU A 140 11.24 -5.17 18.00
N GLU A 141 10.40 -6.18 17.97
CA GLU A 141 9.46 -6.43 16.86
C GLU A 141 8.52 -5.25 16.65
N ILE A 142 7.91 -4.72 17.74
CA ILE A 142 7.05 -3.54 17.64
C ILE A 142 7.84 -2.32 17.15
N GLN A 143 9.09 -2.14 17.61
CA GLN A 143 9.95 -1.03 17.15
C GLN A 143 10.28 -1.16 15.66
N ASP A 144 10.57 -2.36 15.16
CA ASP A 144 10.86 -2.60 13.75
C ASP A 144 9.65 -2.26 12.88
N ILE A 145 8.43 -2.68 13.28
CA ILE A 145 7.17 -2.30 12.64
C ILE A 145 7.00 -0.79 12.59
N VAL A 146 7.11 -0.14 13.75
CA VAL A 146 6.94 1.31 13.88
C VAL A 146 7.97 2.06 13.05
N SER A 147 9.24 1.64 13.09
CA SER A 147 10.31 2.32 12.37
C SER A 147 10.12 2.26 10.86
N ALA A 148 9.74 1.10 10.34
CA ALA A 148 9.48 0.92 8.91
C ALA A 148 8.23 1.71 8.47
N TYR A 149 7.16 1.67 9.27
CA TYR A 149 5.94 2.41 8.94
C TYR A 149 6.15 3.93 8.98
N VAL A 150 6.88 4.43 9.98
CA VAL A 150 7.23 5.86 10.10
C VAL A 150 8.10 6.31 8.92
N ALA A 151 9.00 5.45 8.42
CA ALA A 151 9.78 5.77 7.22
C ALA A 151 8.88 5.98 5.99
N ILE A 152 7.88 5.13 5.80
CA ILE A 152 6.89 5.30 4.71
C ILE A 152 6.09 6.60 4.91
N LEU A 153 5.54 6.83 6.10
CA LEU A 153 4.72 8.02 6.36
C LEU A 153 5.49 9.34 6.20
N ASN A 154 6.79 9.34 6.44
CA ASN A 154 7.63 10.52 6.29
C ASN A 154 8.07 10.77 4.85
N GLY A 155 8.29 9.70 4.06
CA GLY A 155 8.74 9.81 2.67
C GLY A 155 7.61 9.89 1.65
N ALA A 156 6.37 9.54 2.01
CA ALA A 156 5.22 9.56 1.11
C ALA A 156 4.65 10.98 0.94
N ASP A 157 5.40 11.84 0.28
CA ASP A 157 5.07 13.26 0.09
C ASP A 157 4.61 13.61 -1.34
N GLY A 158 4.58 12.63 -2.23
CA GLY A 158 4.20 12.77 -3.64
C GLY A 158 5.34 13.19 -4.56
N VAL A 159 6.58 13.22 -4.05
CA VAL A 159 7.79 13.56 -4.80
C VAL A 159 8.66 12.30 -4.91
N SER A 160 9.17 12.00 -6.08
CA SER A 160 10.07 10.85 -6.28
C SER A 160 11.52 11.30 -6.05
N ASP A 161 11.95 11.32 -4.78
CA ASP A 161 13.31 11.72 -4.38
C ASP A 161 14.09 10.61 -3.66
N ASN A 162 13.49 9.42 -3.54
CA ASN A 162 14.05 8.19 -2.95
C ASN A 162 14.32 8.30 -1.45
N ASP A 163 13.47 8.98 -0.71
CA ASP A 163 13.53 9.10 0.75
C ASP A 163 13.17 7.78 1.45
N ILE A 164 12.37 6.92 0.80
CA ILE A 164 11.99 5.61 1.33
C ILE A 164 13.00 4.56 0.86
N VAL A 165 13.75 3.99 1.81
CA VAL A 165 14.73 2.93 1.56
C VAL A 165 14.50 1.80 2.56
N LEU A 166 13.48 0.99 2.31
CA LEU A 166 13.17 -0.19 3.13
C LEU A 166 13.63 -1.46 2.41
N THR A 167 14.12 -2.41 3.21
CA THR A 167 14.51 -3.75 2.76
C THR A 167 13.31 -4.68 2.72
N GLN A 168 13.43 -5.79 2.01
CA GLN A 168 12.46 -6.87 2.04
C GLN A 168 12.13 -7.32 3.46
N ALA A 169 13.15 -7.49 4.33
CA ALA A 169 12.97 -7.91 5.70
C ALA A 169 12.12 -6.93 6.53
N GLN A 170 12.27 -5.63 6.30
CA GLN A 170 11.46 -4.60 6.97
C GLN A 170 9.99 -4.62 6.52
N TYR A 171 9.73 -4.82 5.22
CA TYR A 171 8.36 -5.00 4.72
C TYR A 171 7.70 -6.26 5.30
N VAL A 172 8.45 -7.36 5.36
CA VAL A 172 7.96 -8.61 5.97
C VAL A 172 7.70 -8.43 7.47
N ALA A 173 8.58 -7.72 8.19
CA ALA A 173 8.38 -7.40 9.61
C ALA A 173 7.15 -6.52 9.86
N MET A 174 6.76 -5.68 8.90
CA MET A 174 5.47 -4.93 8.91
C MET A 174 4.26 -5.80 8.59
N GLY A 175 4.44 -7.10 8.32
CA GLY A 175 3.38 -8.03 7.95
C GLY A 175 2.98 -8.00 6.48
N LEU A 176 3.63 -7.20 5.62
CA LEU A 176 3.31 -7.18 4.20
C LEU A 176 3.66 -8.51 3.55
N THR A 177 2.69 -9.07 2.86
CA THR A 177 2.83 -10.37 2.20
C THR A 177 3.27 -10.22 0.74
N ARG A 178 3.77 -11.31 0.15
CA ARG A 178 4.15 -11.40 -1.27
C ARG A 178 5.37 -10.56 -1.68
N ILE A 179 6.10 -9.97 -0.72
CA ILE A 179 7.38 -9.30 -0.94
C ILE A 179 8.50 -10.29 -0.65
N ASP A 180 8.77 -11.15 -1.61
CA ASP A 180 9.70 -12.29 -1.52
C ASP A 180 11.04 -12.06 -2.23
N THR A 181 11.22 -10.88 -2.87
CA THR A 181 12.46 -10.50 -3.56
C THR A 181 12.87 -9.06 -3.24
N ALA A 182 14.17 -8.77 -3.35
CA ALA A 182 14.69 -7.41 -3.19
C ALA A 182 14.16 -6.46 -4.27
N ALA A 183 13.96 -6.94 -5.50
CA ALA A 183 13.42 -6.11 -6.58
C ALA A 183 12.00 -5.61 -6.26
N LYS A 184 11.13 -6.45 -5.69
CA LYS A 184 9.79 -6.01 -5.25
C LYS A 184 9.86 -4.95 -4.16
N SER A 185 10.79 -5.05 -3.21
CA SER A 185 10.96 -4.02 -2.18
C SER A 185 11.50 -2.71 -2.74
N VAL A 186 12.38 -2.74 -3.73
CA VAL A 186 12.85 -1.53 -4.44
C VAL A 186 11.70 -0.84 -5.15
N LEU A 187 10.91 -1.59 -5.93
CA LEU A 187 9.73 -1.02 -6.60
C LEU A 187 8.70 -0.47 -5.61
N LEU A 188 8.47 -1.12 -4.47
CA LEU A 188 7.59 -0.59 -3.42
C LEU A 188 8.11 0.71 -2.81
N ASN A 189 9.43 0.84 -2.60
CA ASN A 189 10.03 2.09 -2.16
C ASN A 189 9.69 3.24 -3.12
N GLU A 190 9.88 3.03 -4.43
CA GLU A 190 9.55 4.04 -5.47
C GLU A 190 8.05 4.37 -5.50
N ILE A 191 7.18 3.36 -5.30
CA ILE A 191 5.73 3.54 -5.28
C ILE A 191 5.33 4.41 -4.08
N PHE A 192 5.78 4.04 -2.87
CA PHE A 192 5.38 4.76 -1.65
C PHE A 192 5.97 6.18 -1.61
N ASP A 193 7.19 6.37 -2.07
CA ASP A 193 7.83 7.67 -2.23
C ASP A 193 7.03 8.63 -3.14
N LYS A 194 6.51 8.10 -4.23
CA LYS A 194 5.71 8.87 -5.21
C LYS A 194 4.27 9.12 -4.76
N LEU A 195 3.73 8.31 -3.87
CA LEU A 195 2.35 8.45 -3.44
C LEU A 195 2.21 9.54 -2.37
N ALA A 196 1.05 10.20 -2.35
CA ALA A 196 0.72 11.11 -1.26
C ALA A 196 0.40 10.31 0.03
N LEU A 197 0.70 10.89 1.18
CA LEU A 197 0.48 10.29 2.51
C LEU A 197 -0.91 9.63 2.66
N THR A 198 -1.97 10.26 2.16
CA THR A 198 -3.35 9.74 2.22
C THR A 198 -3.61 8.47 1.39
N LYS A 199 -2.58 7.92 0.74
CA LYS A 199 -2.62 6.69 -0.06
C LYS A 199 -1.80 5.57 0.55
N VAL A 200 -1.15 5.83 1.67
CA VAL A 200 -0.25 4.90 2.37
C VAL A 200 -0.40 5.01 3.89
N ASP A 201 -1.44 5.71 4.38
CA ASP A 201 -1.64 5.96 5.80
C ASP A 201 -2.38 4.84 6.53
N THR A 202 -2.76 3.77 5.82
CA THR A 202 -3.34 2.56 6.39
C THR A 202 -2.63 1.29 5.90
N TYR A 203 -2.58 0.25 6.75
CA TYR A 203 -2.00 -1.05 6.36
C TYR A 203 -2.66 -1.67 5.12
N PRO A 204 -4.02 -1.68 4.97
CA PRO A 204 -4.65 -2.19 3.76
C PRO A 204 -4.20 -1.52 2.46
N GLU A 205 -3.87 -0.23 2.49
CA GLU A 205 -3.34 0.49 1.32
C GLU A 205 -1.93 0.01 0.96
N LEU A 206 -1.08 -0.19 1.97
CA LEU A 206 0.27 -0.75 1.77
C LEU A 206 0.20 -2.18 1.21
N GLN A 207 -0.66 -3.02 1.77
CA GLN A 207 -0.87 -4.40 1.28
C GLN A 207 -1.43 -4.40 -0.14
N ALA A 208 -2.36 -3.51 -0.47
CA ALA A 208 -2.90 -3.41 -1.82
C ALA A 208 -1.82 -3.06 -2.86
N ALA A 209 -0.90 -2.14 -2.54
CA ALA A 209 0.24 -1.82 -3.41
C ALA A 209 1.20 -3.02 -3.53
N SER A 210 1.49 -3.71 -2.43
CA SER A 210 2.28 -4.95 -2.41
C SER A 210 1.69 -6.02 -3.33
N ASP A 211 0.38 -6.21 -3.29
CA ASP A 211 -0.33 -7.17 -4.14
C ASP A 211 -0.28 -6.81 -5.62
N VAL A 212 -0.34 -5.52 -5.96
CA VAL A 212 -0.17 -5.07 -7.36
C VAL A 212 1.24 -5.36 -7.86
N VAL A 213 2.26 -5.02 -7.07
CA VAL A 213 3.67 -5.31 -7.39
C VAL A 213 3.88 -6.80 -7.62
N ALA A 214 3.39 -7.63 -6.69
CA ALA A 214 3.53 -9.09 -6.79
C ALA A 214 2.84 -9.65 -8.04
N ASP A 215 1.67 -9.12 -8.43
CA ASP A 215 0.95 -9.55 -9.63
C ASP A 215 1.63 -9.10 -10.92
N ILE A 216 2.21 -7.89 -10.95
CA ILE A 216 3.03 -7.41 -12.09
C ILE A 216 4.22 -8.36 -12.32
N PHE A 217 4.99 -8.66 -11.26
CA PHE A 217 6.13 -9.56 -11.33
C PHE A 217 5.73 -10.97 -11.77
N LEU A 218 4.59 -11.46 -11.27
CA LEU A 218 4.08 -12.77 -11.65
C LEU A 218 3.69 -12.83 -13.13
N VAL A 219 3.03 -11.79 -13.65
CA VAL A 219 2.67 -11.67 -15.07
C VAL A 219 3.93 -11.58 -15.94
N ALA A 220 4.94 -10.81 -15.53
CA ALA A 220 6.19 -10.64 -16.27
C ALA A 220 6.96 -11.97 -16.48
N ILE A 221 6.90 -12.89 -15.51
CA ILE A 221 7.51 -14.24 -15.63
C ILE A 221 6.58 -15.27 -16.30
N GLY A 222 5.52 -14.84 -16.97
CA GLY A 222 4.57 -15.71 -17.66
C GLY A 222 3.56 -16.41 -16.75
N GLY A 223 3.45 -16.03 -15.47
CA GLY A 223 2.42 -16.51 -14.54
C GLY A 223 1.10 -15.75 -14.70
N GLN A 224 0.09 -16.21 -13.94
CA GLN A 224 -1.18 -15.48 -13.83
C GLN A 224 -1.22 -14.68 -12.54
N ALA A 225 -1.62 -13.42 -12.62
CA ALA A 225 -1.89 -12.58 -11.45
C ALA A 225 -2.92 -13.27 -10.52
N GLN A 226 -2.74 -13.18 -9.21
CA GLN A 226 -3.73 -13.67 -8.24
C GLN A 226 -5.00 -12.83 -8.31
N THR A 227 -4.83 -11.53 -8.52
CA THR A 227 -5.92 -10.63 -8.85
C THR A 227 -5.58 -9.95 -10.17
N GLU A 228 -6.52 -9.97 -11.12
CA GLU A 228 -6.33 -9.40 -12.45
C GLU A 228 -5.87 -7.94 -12.37
N LEU A 229 -4.88 -7.57 -13.18
CA LEU A 229 -4.41 -6.20 -13.28
C LEU A 229 -5.51 -5.35 -13.94
N SER A 230 -6.00 -4.36 -13.21
CA SER A 230 -7.02 -3.40 -13.66
C SER A 230 -6.46 -1.99 -13.78
N ILE A 231 -7.22 -1.10 -14.41
CA ILE A 231 -6.88 0.32 -14.50
C ILE A 231 -6.72 0.91 -13.10
N GLU A 232 -7.66 0.61 -12.18
CA GLU A 232 -7.65 1.11 -10.80
C GLU A 232 -6.40 0.65 -10.05
N ARG A 233 -6.03 -0.63 -10.18
CA ARG A 233 -4.86 -1.20 -9.52
C ARG A 233 -3.57 -0.58 -10.04
N LEU A 234 -3.40 -0.44 -11.34
CA LEU A 234 -2.22 0.21 -11.94
C LEU A 234 -2.16 1.70 -11.56
N THR A 235 -3.30 2.38 -11.54
CA THR A 235 -3.38 3.79 -11.13
C THR A 235 -3.09 3.96 -9.65
N SER A 236 -3.47 3.02 -8.78
CA SER A 236 -3.21 3.09 -7.34
C SER A 236 -1.73 3.09 -6.99
N ILE A 237 -0.88 2.52 -7.83
CA ILE A 237 0.59 2.55 -7.69
C ILE A 237 1.26 3.68 -8.49
N GLY A 238 0.48 4.64 -9.00
CA GLY A 238 0.99 5.83 -9.69
C GLY A 238 1.29 5.65 -11.18
N ILE A 239 0.84 4.55 -11.82
CA ILE A 239 0.92 4.36 -13.27
C ILE A 239 -0.23 5.12 -13.95
N THR A 240 0.07 5.83 -15.02
CA THR A 240 -0.89 6.67 -15.74
C THR A 240 -1.00 6.29 -17.21
N GLY A 241 -2.14 6.66 -17.84
CA GLY A 241 -2.35 6.46 -19.29
C GLY A 241 -2.87 5.07 -19.65
N VAL A 242 -3.21 4.23 -18.67
CA VAL A 242 -3.95 2.97 -18.90
C VAL A 242 -5.43 3.30 -19.05
N THR A 243 -6.06 2.76 -20.08
CA THR A 243 -7.49 2.95 -20.42
C THR A 243 -8.12 1.61 -20.73
N THR A 244 -9.44 1.57 -20.88
CA THR A 244 -10.16 0.37 -21.32
C THR A 244 -9.65 -0.16 -22.67
N ASP A 245 -9.23 0.74 -23.54
CA ASP A 245 -8.83 0.41 -24.92
C ASP A 245 -7.40 -0.16 -25.00
N ASN A 246 -6.56 0.08 -23.98
CA ASN A 246 -5.16 -0.37 -23.99
C ASN A 246 -4.80 -1.31 -22.85
N LEU A 247 -5.64 -1.52 -21.84
CA LEU A 247 -5.32 -2.37 -20.69
C LEU A 247 -4.83 -3.77 -21.08
N ALA A 248 -5.53 -4.43 -22.01
CA ALA A 248 -5.15 -5.77 -22.46
C ALA A 248 -3.77 -5.77 -23.14
N LEU A 249 -3.48 -4.75 -23.95
CA LEU A 249 -2.16 -4.58 -24.57
C LEU A 249 -1.06 -4.29 -23.55
N VAL A 250 -1.34 -3.49 -22.52
CA VAL A 250 -0.41 -3.22 -21.41
C VAL A 250 -0.09 -4.50 -20.65
N VAL A 251 -1.10 -5.27 -20.26
CA VAL A 251 -0.90 -6.54 -19.55
C VAL A 251 -0.10 -7.52 -20.42
N GLN A 252 -0.41 -7.59 -21.71
CA GLN A 252 0.35 -8.40 -22.67
C GLN A 252 1.80 -7.93 -22.79
N ALA A 253 2.06 -6.62 -22.84
CA ALA A 253 3.41 -6.06 -22.91
C ALA A 253 4.22 -6.35 -21.64
N ILE A 254 3.57 -6.31 -20.46
CA ILE A 254 4.19 -6.76 -19.19
C ILE A 254 4.56 -8.24 -19.29
N ALA A 255 3.67 -9.10 -19.80
CA ALA A 255 3.92 -10.53 -19.95
C ALA A 255 5.04 -10.86 -20.96
N TYR A 256 5.34 -9.95 -21.87
CA TYR A 256 6.45 -10.06 -22.82
C TYR A 256 7.71 -9.30 -22.40
N SER A 257 7.71 -8.69 -21.20
CA SER A 257 8.93 -8.11 -20.64
C SER A 257 9.93 -9.21 -20.27
N ALA A 258 11.13 -8.83 -19.82
CA ALA A 258 12.16 -9.82 -19.51
C ALA A 258 11.70 -10.81 -18.42
N ASP A 259 11.89 -12.12 -18.66
CA ASP A 259 11.49 -13.21 -17.74
C ASP A 259 12.16 -13.15 -16.37
N ASP A 260 13.26 -12.39 -16.24
CA ASP A 260 13.97 -12.14 -14.99
C ASP A 260 13.40 -10.95 -14.18
N THR A 261 12.30 -10.37 -14.65
CA THR A 261 11.62 -9.19 -14.09
C THR A 261 12.33 -7.85 -14.21
N SER A 262 13.54 -7.81 -14.84
CA SER A 262 14.29 -6.55 -15.01
C SER A 262 13.59 -5.51 -15.89
N GLY A 263 12.55 -5.90 -16.62
CA GLY A 263 11.72 -5.01 -17.42
C GLY A 263 10.54 -4.38 -16.68
N VAL A 264 10.36 -4.68 -15.37
CA VAL A 264 9.27 -4.19 -14.53
C VAL A 264 9.72 -3.88 -13.09
N ASP A 265 11.03 -3.80 -12.84
CA ASP A 265 11.58 -3.65 -11.48
C ASP A 265 11.65 -2.18 -11.02
N SER A 266 11.21 -1.24 -11.85
CA SER A 266 11.01 0.17 -11.50
C SER A 266 9.68 0.72 -12.00
N LEU A 267 9.17 1.79 -11.37
CA LEU A 267 8.00 2.52 -11.85
C LEU A 267 8.24 3.11 -13.26
N SER A 268 9.46 3.51 -13.53
CA SER A 268 9.87 4.05 -14.86
C SER A 268 9.71 3.00 -15.95
N ASP A 269 10.09 1.76 -15.70
CA ASP A 269 9.99 0.67 -16.68
C ASP A 269 8.53 0.35 -16.99
N ILE A 270 7.70 0.20 -15.94
CA ILE A 270 6.27 -0.04 -16.11
C ILE A 270 5.60 1.12 -16.84
N GLN A 271 5.91 2.36 -16.49
CA GLN A 271 5.38 3.53 -17.18
C GLN A 271 5.85 3.60 -18.63
N SER A 272 7.09 3.18 -18.93
CA SER A 272 7.63 3.12 -20.27
C SER A 272 6.90 2.10 -21.14
N ILE A 273 6.56 0.92 -20.58
CA ILE A 273 5.71 -0.07 -21.24
C ILE A 273 4.36 0.56 -21.62
N VAL A 274 3.70 1.24 -20.69
CA VAL A 274 2.40 1.89 -20.96
C VAL A 274 2.52 2.95 -22.04
N ASN A 275 3.56 3.78 -21.98
CA ASN A 275 3.80 4.84 -22.98
C ASN A 275 4.09 4.27 -24.37
N GLN A 276 4.86 3.17 -24.45
CA GLN A 276 5.14 2.48 -25.70
C GLN A 276 3.85 1.88 -26.30
N VAL A 277 3.07 1.17 -25.50
CA VAL A 277 1.76 0.61 -25.93
C VAL A 277 0.85 1.70 -26.49
N ARG A 278 0.74 2.84 -25.80
CA ARG A 278 -0.06 3.98 -26.27
C ARG A 278 0.45 4.56 -27.59
N THR A 279 1.73 4.66 -27.75
CA THR A 279 2.36 5.17 -28.98
C THR A 279 2.10 4.21 -30.13
N ASP A 280 2.31 2.92 -29.93
CA ASP A 280 2.12 1.90 -30.95
C ASP A 280 0.64 1.78 -31.34
N GLN A 281 -0.26 1.83 -30.37
CA GLN A 281 -1.71 1.85 -30.61
C GLN A 281 -2.15 3.07 -31.44
N ALA A 282 -1.68 4.26 -31.09
CA ALA A 282 -1.98 5.48 -31.84
C ALA A 282 -1.45 5.43 -33.27
N ASN A 283 -0.21 4.92 -33.46
CA ASN A 283 0.36 4.72 -34.78
C ASN A 283 -0.43 3.71 -35.62
N ALA A 284 -0.82 2.60 -35.03
CA ALA A 284 -1.64 1.57 -35.69
C ALA A 284 -3.00 2.10 -36.10
N LEU A 285 -3.69 2.84 -35.21
CA LEU A 285 -4.94 3.53 -35.53
C LEU A 285 -4.76 4.56 -36.65
N GLY A 286 -3.66 5.29 -36.66
CA GLY A 286 -3.30 6.23 -37.73
C GLY A 286 -3.16 5.54 -39.09
N VAL A 287 -2.60 4.32 -39.14
CA VAL A 287 -2.52 3.51 -40.37
C VAL A 287 -3.90 3.04 -40.81
N ILE A 288 -4.76 2.62 -39.85
CA ILE A 288 -6.11 2.16 -40.14
C ILE A 288 -6.98 3.31 -40.65
N SER A 289 -7.04 4.41 -39.93
CA SER A 289 -7.87 5.58 -40.27
C SER A 289 -7.40 6.32 -41.53
N GLY A 290 -6.11 6.27 -41.81
CA GLY A 290 -5.53 6.88 -43.02
C GLY A 290 -5.58 5.99 -44.25
N TYR A 291 -6.12 4.77 -44.19
CA TYR A 291 -6.14 3.86 -45.32
C TYR A 291 -7.24 4.26 -46.37
N ASP A 292 -6.78 4.57 -47.59
CA ASP A 292 -7.62 5.04 -48.68
C ASP A 292 -7.68 4.07 -49.90
N GLY A 293 -7.18 2.83 -49.71
CA GLY A 293 -7.12 1.83 -50.76
C GLY A 293 -5.87 1.93 -51.64
N THR A 294 -5.07 2.99 -51.53
CA THR A 294 -3.87 3.23 -52.40
C THR A 294 -2.56 3.26 -51.61
N ASN A 295 -2.63 3.49 -50.32
CA ASN A 295 -1.49 3.56 -49.42
C ASN A 295 -1.20 2.23 -48.68
N THR A 296 -0.49 2.25 -47.55
CA THR A 296 -0.12 1.04 -46.81
C THR A 296 -1.34 0.30 -46.30
N VAL A 297 -1.54 -0.92 -46.76
CA VAL A 297 -2.68 -1.78 -46.36
C VAL A 297 -2.52 -2.19 -44.88
N PRO A 298 -3.52 -1.95 -44.01
CA PRO A 298 -3.51 -2.45 -42.65
C PRO A 298 -3.37 -3.98 -42.59
N SER A 299 -2.40 -4.45 -41.84
CA SER A 299 -2.08 -5.87 -41.64
C SER A 299 -2.78 -6.42 -40.40
N LEU A 300 -2.79 -7.76 -40.23
CA LEU A 300 -3.26 -8.40 -38.99
C LEU A 300 -2.57 -7.82 -37.75
N ASN A 301 -1.26 -7.61 -37.86
CA ASN A 301 -0.48 -6.99 -36.78
C ASN A 301 -0.91 -5.55 -36.50
N THR A 302 -1.26 -4.77 -37.53
CA THR A 302 -1.78 -3.40 -37.35
C THR A 302 -3.05 -3.39 -36.52
N PHE A 303 -4.01 -4.27 -36.83
CA PHE A 303 -5.24 -4.40 -36.04
C PHE A 303 -4.97 -4.88 -34.61
N ALA A 304 -4.11 -5.90 -34.45
CA ALA A 304 -3.74 -6.41 -33.12
C ALA A 304 -3.05 -5.33 -32.26
N THR A 305 -2.12 -4.55 -32.84
CA THR A 305 -1.45 -3.43 -32.17
C THR A 305 -2.42 -2.30 -31.81
N ALA A 306 -3.45 -2.07 -32.64
CA ALA A 306 -4.52 -1.13 -32.32
C ALA A 306 -5.46 -1.62 -31.20
N GLY A 307 -5.37 -2.89 -30.79
CA GLY A 307 -6.25 -3.49 -29.80
C GLY A 307 -7.58 -3.99 -30.38
N ILE A 308 -7.66 -4.15 -31.71
CA ILE A 308 -8.84 -4.62 -32.41
C ILE A 308 -8.85 -6.15 -32.43
N ILE A 309 -9.95 -6.75 -32.03
CA ILE A 309 -10.15 -8.20 -31.98
C ILE A 309 -11.04 -8.71 -33.11
N GLY A 310 -10.96 -10.01 -33.44
CA GLY A 310 -11.81 -10.66 -34.44
C GLY A 310 -11.28 -10.53 -35.87
N VAL A 311 -10.17 -9.86 -36.14
CA VAL A 311 -9.55 -9.78 -37.47
C VAL A 311 -8.59 -10.95 -37.68
N ASP A 312 -8.79 -11.69 -38.77
CA ASP A 312 -7.98 -12.82 -39.16
C ASP A 312 -7.74 -12.87 -40.69
N ALA A 313 -6.99 -13.87 -41.15
CA ALA A 313 -6.65 -14.01 -42.58
C ALA A 313 -7.88 -14.19 -43.50
N SER A 314 -9.03 -14.66 -42.98
CA SER A 314 -10.25 -14.90 -43.76
C SER A 314 -11.09 -13.65 -43.97
N ASN A 315 -10.98 -12.68 -43.08
CA ASN A 315 -11.84 -11.49 -43.06
C ASN A 315 -11.12 -10.17 -43.34
N ILE A 316 -9.81 -10.07 -43.11
CA ILE A 316 -9.05 -8.83 -43.26
C ILE A 316 -9.19 -8.16 -44.62
N GLY A 317 -9.29 -8.96 -45.70
CA GLY A 317 -9.46 -8.44 -47.07
C GLY A 317 -10.76 -7.66 -47.23
N ILE A 318 -11.86 -8.15 -46.63
CA ILE A 318 -13.17 -7.51 -46.65
C ILE A 318 -13.16 -6.26 -45.77
N ILE A 319 -12.62 -6.37 -44.56
CA ILE A 319 -12.50 -5.24 -43.62
C ILE A 319 -11.73 -4.08 -44.27
N ASN A 320 -10.61 -4.35 -44.93
CA ASN A 320 -9.80 -3.33 -45.62
C ASN A 320 -10.57 -2.71 -46.81
N GLN A 321 -11.47 -3.43 -47.47
CA GLN A 321 -12.33 -2.84 -48.52
C GLN A 321 -13.30 -1.82 -47.95
N PHE A 322 -13.90 -2.08 -46.77
CA PHE A 322 -14.74 -1.10 -46.09
C PHE A 322 -13.90 0.12 -45.64
N LEU A 323 -12.77 -0.10 -45.01
CA LEU A 323 -11.88 0.98 -44.57
C LEU A 323 -11.50 1.93 -45.72
N ALA A 324 -11.20 1.37 -46.92
CA ALA A 324 -10.76 2.16 -48.07
C ALA A 324 -11.74 3.22 -48.53
N VAL A 325 -13.01 3.09 -48.16
CA VAL A 325 -14.10 4.02 -48.57
C VAL A 325 -14.64 4.85 -47.43
N MET A 326 -14.19 4.60 -46.20
CA MET A 326 -14.61 5.34 -45.01
C MET A 326 -13.83 6.62 -44.83
N SER A 327 -14.41 7.59 -44.10
CA SER A 327 -13.68 8.77 -43.70
C SER A 327 -12.75 8.44 -42.52
N ALA A 328 -11.59 9.07 -42.47
CA ALA A 328 -10.66 8.90 -41.36
C ALA A 328 -11.30 9.18 -39.98
N SER A 329 -12.23 10.15 -39.94
CA SER A 329 -12.96 10.50 -38.70
C SER A 329 -13.99 9.48 -38.23
N SER A 330 -14.23 8.42 -39.02
CA SER A 330 -15.14 7.32 -38.65
C SER A 330 -14.37 6.06 -38.24
N THR A 331 -13.05 6.12 -38.15
CA THR A 331 -12.17 4.99 -37.88
C THR A 331 -10.93 5.44 -37.11
N ASP A 332 -11.00 6.57 -36.39
CA ASP A 332 -9.87 7.13 -35.65
C ASP A 332 -9.81 6.70 -34.16
N SER A 333 -10.77 5.89 -33.72
CA SER A 333 -10.79 5.31 -32.36
C SER A 333 -10.91 3.79 -32.40
N VAL A 334 -10.46 3.14 -31.32
CA VAL A 334 -10.59 1.69 -31.12
C VAL A 334 -12.07 1.26 -31.24
N ALA A 335 -12.96 2.02 -30.61
CA ALA A 335 -14.38 1.70 -30.58
C ALA A 335 -15.03 1.72 -31.99
N GLU A 336 -14.68 2.70 -32.81
CA GLU A 336 -15.23 2.80 -34.19
C GLU A 336 -14.70 1.69 -35.09
N VAL A 337 -13.38 1.41 -35.01
CA VAL A 337 -12.79 0.32 -35.81
C VAL A 337 -13.34 -1.04 -35.34
N GLN A 338 -13.50 -1.25 -34.03
CA GLN A 338 -14.12 -2.49 -33.52
C GLN A 338 -15.56 -2.63 -33.97
N ALA A 339 -16.35 -1.55 -33.95
CA ALA A 339 -17.73 -1.57 -34.42
C ALA A 339 -17.81 -1.91 -35.91
N LEU A 340 -16.88 -1.38 -36.72
CA LEU A 340 -16.78 -1.78 -38.13
C LEU A 340 -16.50 -3.28 -38.28
N VAL A 341 -15.45 -3.78 -37.53
CA VAL A 341 -15.09 -5.20 -37.61
C VAL A 341 -16.27 -6.09 -37.21
N ASP A 342 -16.92 -5.79 -36.09
CA ASP A 342 -18.05 -6.56 -35.59
C ASP A 342 -19.23 -6.58 -36.63
N ALA A 343 -19.53 -5.45 -37.25
CA ALA A 343 -20.56 -5.35 -38.27
C ALA A 343 -20.22 -6.14 -39.54
N VAL A 344 -18.95 -6.09 -39.98
CA VAL A 344 -18.45 -6.86 -41.13
C VAL A 344 -18.48 -8.36 -40.84
N LEU A 345 -18.05 -8.80 -39.66
CA LEU A 345 -18.12 -10.21 -39.25
C LEU A 345 -19.54 -10.72 -39.23
N LYS A 346 -20.48 -9.94 -38.70
CA LYS A 346 -21.92 -10.25 -38.75
C LYS A 346 -22.41 -10.35 -40.17
N LEU A 347 -22.01 -9.43 -41.06
CA LEU A 347 -22.38 -9.47 -42.48
C LEU A 347 -21.87 -10.75 -43.14
N MET A 348 -20.64 -11.17 -42.87
CA MET A 348 -20.07 -12.40 -43.44
C MET A 348 -20.85 -13.65 -43.00
N ILE A 349 -21.18 -13.74 -41.68
CA ILE A 349 -21.98 -14.85 -41.12
C ILE A 349 -23.40 -14.87 -41.76
N CYS A 350 -23.98 -13.71 -42.03
CA CYS A 350 -25.28 -13.64 -42.71
C CYS A 350 -25.17 -14.05 -44.15
N ALA A 351 -24.10 -13.71 -44.84
CA ALA A 351 -23.91 -14.01 -46.27
C ALA A 351 -23.64 -15.49 -46.55
N ASP A 352 -23.02 -16.22 -45.62
CA ASP A 352 -22.73 -17.66 -45.76
C ASP A 352 -23.93 -18.58 -45.43
N GLY A 353 -25.03 -18.01 -44.96
CA GLY A 353 -26.24 -18.73 -44.62
C GLY A 353 -26.25 -19.47 -43.29
N THR A 354 -25.21 -19.28 -42.44
CA THR A 354 -25.09 -19.97 -41.15
C THR A 354 -25.84 -19.27 -40.00
N ALA A 355 -26.33 -18.05 -40.19
CA ALA A 355 -26.91 -17.18 -39.16
C ALA A 355 -28.30 -17.59 -38.63
N ASN A 356 -28.89 -18.71 -39.04
CA ASN A 356 -30.15 -19.25 -38.53
C ASN A 356 -31.26 -18.19 -38.27
N GLY A 357 -31.42 -17.22 -39.20
CA GLY A 357 -32.41 -16.16 -39.10
C GLY A 357 -32.04 -14.91 -38.32
N ASN A 358 -30.83 -14.82 -37.80
CA ASN A 358 -30.35 -13.69 -36.96
C ASN A 358 -29.61 -12.61 -37.78
N CYS A 359 -30.09 -12.31 -39.01
CA CYS A 359 -29.47 -11.36 -39.94
C CYS A 359 -30.17 -9.99 -39.96
N THR A 360 -30.63 -9.53 -38.80
CA THR A 360 -31.14 -8.16 -38.65
C THR A 360 -30.00 -7.21 -38.25
N PHE A 361 -29.78 -6.19 -39.07
CA PHE A 361 -28.82 -5.13 -38.78
C PHE A 361 -29.51 -3.91 -38.19
N THR A 362 -28.89 -3.29 -37.21
CA THR A 362 -29.28 -1.99 -36.66
C THR A 362 -28.76 -0.85 -37.54
N ALA A 363 -29.35 0.34 -37.41
CA ALA A 363 -28.83 1.53 -38.07
C ALA A 363 -27.35 1.83 -37.66
N ALA A 364 -26.99 1.58 -36.42
CA ALA A 364 -25.63 1.75 -35.94
C ALA A 364 -24.61 0.81 -36.59
N GLU A 365 -24.98 -0.46 -36.83
CA GLU A 365 -24.12 -1.42 -37.53
C GLU A 365 -23.90 -1.03 -38.98
N PHE A 366 -24.96 -0.52 -39.69
CA PHE A 366 -24.80 0.02 -41.02
C PHE A 366 -23.95 1.29 -41.05
N GLN A 367 -24.13 2.19 -40.07
CA GLN A 367 -23.29 3.38 -39.94
C GLN A 367 -21.83 3.03 -39.68
N ALA A 368 -21.58 2.02 -38.86
CA ALA A 368 -20.21 1.50 -38.61
C ALA A 368 -19.56 0.95 -39.90
N MET A 369 -20.33 0.47 -40.88
CA MET A 369 -19.87 0.06 -42.20
C MET A 369 -19.82 1.21 -43.24
N GLY A 370 -20.04 2.47 -42.81
CA GLY A 370 -19.95 3.66 -43.67
C GLY A 370 -21.25 4.01 -44.44
N TYR A 371 -22.34 3.34 -44.15
CA TYR A 371 -23.65 3.70 -44.78
C TYR A 371 -24.28 4.87 -44.05
N THR A 372 -24.60 5.95 -44.78
CA THR A 372 -25.34 7.12 -44.30
C THR A 372 -26.82 7.01 -44.71
N ASP A 373 -27.67 7.83 -44.11
CA ASP A 373 -29.10 7.95 -44.46
C ASP A 373 -29.96 6.69 -44.25
N ILE A 374 -29.60 5.87 -43.27
CA ILE A 374 -30.40 4.74 -42.83
C ILE A 374 -31.39 5.22 -41.77
N ASP A 375 -32.62 5.50 -42.17
CA ASP A 375 -33.70 5.84 -41.27
C ASP A 375 -34.11 4.61 -40.43
N THR A 376 -34.16 4.79 -39.12
CA THR A 376 -34.81 3.85 -38.20
C THR A 376 -36.33 3.99 -38.41
N GLN A 377 -36.95 3.08 -39.13
CA GLN A 377 -38.40 2.94 -39.11
C GLN A 377 -38.85 2.18 -37.86
#